data_d62b95efa61255d79a77599f55e37ffe
#
_entry.id   d62b95efa61255d79a77599f55e37ffe
#
_cell.length_a   1.000
_cell.length_b   1.000
_cell.length_c   1.000
_cell.angle_alpha   90.00
_cell.angle_beta   90.00
_cell.angle_gamma   90.00
#
_symmetry.space_group_name_H-M   'P 1'
#
loop_
_entity.id
_entity.type
_entity.pdbx_description
1 polymer ?
#
loop_
_entity_poly.entity_id
_entity_poly.type
_entity_poly.pdbx_seq_one_letter_code
_entity_poly.pdbx_strand_id
1 'polypeptide(L)'
;MNIKNAQKKVDQWINKHGVRYFNELTNMAILSEEVGEVARIIARKYGEQSSKSNENEENLANELSDVLFVLICLANQTGIDLEKSFHENLNKKTKRDKKRHKSNIKLK
;
A
#
# COMPACT_ATOMS: atom_id res chain seq x y z
N MET A 1 9.19 -10.15 9.90
CA MET A 1 7.71 -9.94 9.92
C MET A 1 7.16 -10.33 8.56
N ASN A 2 6.14 -11.18 8.54
CA ASN A 2 5.42 -11.50 7.31
C ASN A 2 4.09 -10.72 7.27
N ILE A 3 3.33 -10.85 6.19
CA ILE A 3 2.06 -10.13 6.02
C ILE A 3 1.07 -10.50 7.13
N LYS A 4 0.99 -11.78 7.47
CA LYS A 4 0.09 -12.25 8.52
C LYS A 4 0.43 -11.64 9.89
N ASN A 5 1.70 -11.56 10.21
CA ASN A 5 2.16 -10.90 11.44
C ASN A 5 1.86 -9.40 11.40
N ALA A 6 2.05 -8.76 10.26
CA ALA A 6 1.73 -7.35 10.11
C ALA A 6 0.24 -7.08 10.35
N GLN A 7 -0.63 -7.93 9.80
CA GLN A 7 -2.07 -7.82 10.05
C GLN A 7 -2.40 -7.94 11.55
N LYS A 8 -1.80 -8.88 12.25
CA LYS A 8 -1.99 -9.04 13.70
C LYS A 8 -1.49 -7.84 14.47
N LYS A 9 -0.32 -7.33 14.13
CA LYS A 9 0.26 -6.16 14.82
C LYS A 9 -0.59 -4.91 14.63
N VAL A 10 -1.10 -4.69 13.44
CA VAL A 10 -2.00 -3.56 13.17
C VAL A 10 -3.28 -3.70 13.97
N ASP A 11 -3.87 -4.89 14.00
CA ASP A 11 -5.09 -5.14 14.77
C ASP A 11 -4.89 -4.85 16.26
N GLN A 12 -3.78 -5.33 16.83
CA GLN A 12 -3.42 -5.07 18.22
C GLN A 12 -3.22 -3.57 18.47
N TRP A 13 -2.55 -2.89 17.56
CA TRP A 13 -2.30 -1.47 17.67
C TRP A 13 -3.60 -0.65 17.65
N ILE A 14 -4.52 -1.00 16.74
CA ILE A 14 -5.83 -0.34 16.65
C ILE A 14 -6.61 -0.54 17.94
N ASN A 15 -6.67 -1.77 18.45
CA ASN A 15 -7.41 -2.08 19.68
C ASN A 15 -6.80 -1.38 20.90
N LYS A 16 -5.48 -1.24 20.94
CA LYS A 16 -4.79 -0.63 22.07
C LYS A 16 -4.82 0.90 22.03
N HIS A 17 -4.64 1.50 20.86
CA HIS A 17 -4.43 2.95 20.72
C HIS A 17 -5.54 3.65 19.95
N GLY A 18 -6.23 2.96 19.05
CA GLY A 18 -7.21 3.56 18.15
C GLY A 18 -8.66 3.37 18.57
N VAL A 19 -8.91 2.63 19.62
CA VAL A 19 -10.25 2.25 20.09
C VAL A 19 -10.94 1.24 19.15
N ARG A 20 -11.11 1.58 17.89
CA ARG A 20 -11.66 0.72 16.84
C ARG A 20 -11.17 1.21 15.46
N TYR A 21 -11.41 0.40 14.45
CA TYR A 21 -11.20 0.84 13.07
C TYR A 21 -12.21 1.93 12.70
N PHE A 22 -11.78 2.88 11.88
CA PHE A 22 -12.75 3.71 11.14
C PHE A 22 -13.58 2.78 10.24
N ASN A 23 -14.79 3.20 9.85
CA ASN A 23 -15.55 2.36 8.93
C ASN A 23 -14.85 2.24 7.57
N GLU A 24 -15.28 1.27 6.77
CA GLU A 24 -14.63 0.91 5.51
C GLU A 24 -14.60 2.10 4.54
N LEU A 25 -15.67 2.88 4.49
CA LEU A 25 -15.73 4.04 3.60
C LEU A 25 -14.73 5.11 4.00
N THR A 26 -14.60 5.38 5.29
CA THR A 26 -13.62 6.34 5.82
C THR A 26 -12.21 5.85 5.54
N ASN A 27 -11.92 4.56 5.79
CA ASN A 27 -10.62 4.00 5.50
C ASN A 27 -10.29 4.01 4.01
N MET A 28 -11.28 3.84 3.14
CA MET A 28 -11.05 3.97 1.70
C MET A 28 -10.66 5.39 1.31
N ALA A 29 -11.31 6.39 1.90
CA ALA A 29 -10.95 7.80 1.68
C ALA A 29 -9.53 8.09 2.17
N ILE A 30 -9.17 7.59 3.34
CA ILE A 30 -7.82 7.73 3.89
C ILE A 30 -6.78 7.05 2.99
N LEU A 31 -7.09 5.86 2.48
CA LEU A 31 -6.20 5.16 1.54
C LEU A 31 -5.93 6.04 0.31
N SER A 32 -6.96 6.65 -0.24
CA SER A 32 -6.82 7.54 -1.39
C SER A 32 -5.93 8.75 -1.07
N GLU A 33 -6.07 9.32 0.13
CA GLU A 33 -5.23 10.42 0.59
C GLU A 33 -3.76 9.98 0.71
N GLU A 34 -3.51 8.82 1.31
CA GLU A 34 -2.15 8.31 1.48
C GLU A 34 -1.48 7.98 0.14
N VAL A 35 -2.24 7.43 -0.80
CA VAL A 35 -1.76 7.21 -2.17
C VAL A 35 -1.42 8.54 -2.83
N GLY A 36 -2.22 9.57 -2.60
CA GLY A 36 -1.96 10.92 -3.08
C GLY A 36 -0.66 11.51 -2.54
N GLU A 37 -0.34 11.25 -1.26
CA GLU A 37 0.92 11.70 -0.65
C GLU A 37 2.13 11.02 -1.32
N VAL A 38 2.03 9.73 -1.60
CA VAL A 38 3.06 9.00 -2.35
C VAL A 38 3.19 9.59 -3.75
N ALA A 39 2.08 9.83 -4.43
CA ALA A 39 2.08 10.40 -5.77
C ALA A 39 2.76 11.77 -5.81
N ARG A 40 2.52 12.61 -4.79
CA ARG A 40 3.14 13.92 -4.69
C ARG A 40 4.67 13.82 -4.59
N ILE A 41 5.16 12.94 -3.74
CA ILE A 41 6.61 12.73 -3.57
C ILE A 41 7.23 12.24 -4.89
N ILE A 42 6.61 11.25 -5.52
CA ILE A 42 7.12 10.67 -6.77
C ILE A 42 7.13 11.73 -7.90
N ALA A 43 6.05 12.52 -8.00
CA ALA A 43 5.96 13.57 -9.03
C ALA A 43 7.04 14.63 -8.87
N ARG A 44 7.36 15.01 -7.63
CA ARG A 44 8.35 16.04 -7.35
C ARG A 44 9.79 15.54 -7.41
N LYS A 45 10.02 14.31 -7.01
CA LYS A 45 11.36 13.73 -6.98
C LYS A 45 11.82 13.26 -8.36
N TYR A 46 10.93 12.66 -9.14
CA TYR A 46 11.25 12.01 -10.41
C TYR A 46 10.58 12.66 -11.62
N GLY A 47 9.59 13.51 -11.40
CA GLY A 47 8.89 14.21 -12.46
C GLY A 47 9.44 15.61 -12.70
N GLU A 48 8.64 16.41 -13.41
CA GLU A 48 9.03 17.77 -13.80
C GLU A 48 8.49 18.84 -12.84
N GLN A 49 7.72 18.45 -11.85
CA GLN A 49 7.15 19.35 -10.86
C GLN A 49 8.18 19.63 -9.77
N SER A 50 8.43 20.90 -9.49
CA SER A 50 9.39 21.28 -8.45
C SER A 50 8.77 21.17 -7.05
N SER A 51 9.63 20.86 -6.08
CA SER A 51 9.25 20.88 -4.68
C SER A 51 9.11 22.32 -4.18
N LYS A 52 8.20 22.54 -3.24
CA LYS A 52 8.09 23.82 -2.56
C LYS A 52 9.29 23.99 -1.63
N SER A 53 9.79 25.20 -1.52
CA SER A 53 11.00 25.50 -0.74
C SER A 53 10.88 25.19 0.74
N ASN A 54 9.66 25.15 1.29
CA ASN A 54 9.41 24.86 2.70
C ASN A 54 9.02 23.40 2.96
N GLU A 55 9.05 22.57 1.95
CA GLU A 55 8.80 21.13 2.13
C GLU A 55 10.10 20.47 2.54
N ASN A 56 10.07 19.78 3.66
CA ASN A 56 11.15 18.88 4.04
C ASN A 56 11.20 17.73 3.05
N GLU A 57 12.38 17.16 2.83
CA GLU A 57 12.47 15.91 2.08
C GLU A 57 11.58 14.89 2.76
N GLU A 58 10.48 14.60 2.12
CA GLU A 58 9.55 13.65 2.64
C GLU A 58 10.09 12.23 2.45
N ASN A 59 9.91 11.44 3.47
CA ASN A 59 10.38 10.07 3.46
C ASN A 59 9.37 9.20 2.68
N LEU A 60 9.72 8.86 1.45
CA LEU A 60 8.91 7.99 0.62
C LEU A 60 8.62 6.65 1.31
N ALA A 61 9.61 6.11 2.03
CA ALA A 61 9.44 4.86 2.77
C ALA A 61 8.33 4.98 3.82
N ASN A 62 8.27 6.11 4.51
CA ASN A 62 7.23 6.34 5.51
C ASN A 62 5.84 6.45 4.85
N GLU A 63 5.74 7.18 3.74
CA GLU A 63 4.47 7.33 3.03
C GLU A 63 3.98 6.01 2.42
N LEU A 64 4.89 5.19 1.90
CA LEU A 64 4.55 3.84 1.44
C LEU A 64 4.06 2.97 2.61
N SER A 65 4.67 3.15 3.78
CA SER A 65 4.24 2.43 5.00
C SER A 65 2.84 2.87 5.44
N ASP A 66 2.51 4.16 5.29
CA ASP A 66 1.17 4.66 5.61
C ASP A 66 0.12 4.04 4.69
N VAL A 67 0.42 3.90 3.38
CA VAL A 67 -0.46 3.20 2.44
C VAL A 67 -0.67 1.75 2.88
N LEU A 68 0.41 1.06 3.22
CA LEU A 68 0.35 -0.33 3.67
C LEU A 68 -0.49 -0.47 4.94
N PHE A 69 -0.31 0.45 5.90
CA PHE A 69 -1.07 0.44 7.14
C PHE A 69 -2.58 0.50 6.89
N VAL A 70 -3.04 1.44 6.07
CA VAL A 70 -4.46 1.59 5.78
C VAL A 70 -5.00 0.40 4.98
N LEU A 71 -4.20 -0.12 4.05
CA LEU A 71 -4.55 -1.31 3.28
C LEU A 71 -4.77 -2.51 4.21
N ILE A 72 -3.89 -2.67 5.19
CA ILE A 72 -4.01 -3.73 6.20
C ILE A 72 -5.25 -3.52 7.06
N CYS A 73 -5.56 -2.28 7.46
CA CYS A 73 -6.80 -1.98 8.19
C CYS A 73 -8.03 -2.46 7.41
N LEU A 74 -8.08 -2.16 6.12
CA LEU A 74 -9.19 -2.60 5.26
C LEU A 74 -9.27 -4.13 5.18
N ALA A 75 -8.13 -4.80 5.04
CA ALA A 75 -8.10 -6.26 5.01
C ALA A 75 -8.61 -6.85 6.33
N ASN A 76 -8.14 -6.33 7.45
CA ASN A 76 -8.54 -6.82 8.78
C ASN A 76 -10.03 -6.64 9.03
N GLN A 77 -10.55 -5.45 8.77
CA GLN A 77 -11.96 -5.16 9.06
C GLN A 77 -12.93 -5.88 8.13
N THR A 78 -12.47 -6.36 6.98
CA THR A 78 -13.28 -7.12 6.03
C THR A 78 -13.03 -8.63 6.10
N GLY A 79 -12.20 -9.07 7.04
CA GLY A 79 -11.94 -10.49 7.26
C GLY A 79 -11.08 -11.15 6.20
N ILE A 80 -10.22 -10.39 5.54
CA ILE A 80 -9.35 -10.91 4.49
C ILE A 80 -8.00 -11.31 5.06
N ASP A 81 -7.58 -12.55 4.79
CA ASP A 81 -6.22 -13.02 5.00
C ASP A 81 -5.38 -12.56 3.79
N LEU A 82 -4.68 -11.45 3.97
CA LEU A 82 -3.98 -10.78 2.88
C LEU A 82 -2.76 -11.59 2.40
N GLU A 83 -2.12 -12.33 3.29
CA GLU A 83 -0.99 -13.19 2.93
C GLU A 83 -1.44 -14.27 1.95
N LYS A 84 -2.53 -14.95 2.26
CA LYS A 84 -3.11 -15.97 1.39
C LYS A 84 -3.59 -15.38 0.07
N SER A 85 -4.31 -14.27 0.14
CA SER A 85 -4.84 -13.61 -1.05
C SER A 85 -3.74 -13.12 -1.99
N PHE A 86 -2.66 -12.59 -1.43
CA PHE A 86 -1.53 -12.11 -2.23
C PHE A 86 -0.78 -13.29 -2.87
N HIS A 87 -0.61 -14.38 -2.15
CA HIS A 87 -0.01 -15.59 -2.70
C HIS A 87 -0.80 -16.10 -3.91
N GLU A 88 -2.12 -16.19 -3.77
CA GLU A 88 -3.01 -16.60 -4.86
C GLU A 88 -2.96 -15.63 -6.03
N ASN A 89 -2.89 -14.32 -5.73
CA ASN A 89 -2.79 -13.28 -6.74
C ASN A 89 -1.50 -13.41 -7.56
N LEU A 90 -0.38 -13.68 -6.91
CA LEU A 90 0.89 -13.91 -7.59
C LEU A 90 0.83 -15.14 -8.50
N ASN A 91 0.19 -16.21 -8.04
CA ASN A 91 0.02 -17.42 -8.86
C ASN A 91 -0.82 -17.14 -10.10
N LYS A 92 -1.90 -16.36 -9.96
CA LYS A 92 -2.73 -15.94 -11.11
C LYS A 92 -1.93 -15.12 -12.11
N LYS A 93 -1.12 -14.18 -11.62
CA LYS A 93 -0.26 -13.34 -12.45
C LYS A 93 0.77 -14.19 -13.20
N THR A 94 1.36 -15.16 -12.53
CA THR A 94 2.32 -16.07 -13.13
C THR A 94 1.70 -16.87 -14.28
N LYS A 95 0.52 -17.45 -14.05
CA LYS A 95 -0.19 -18.21 -15.10
C LYS A 95 -0.56 -17.35 -16.29
N ARG A 96 -1.07 -16.14 -16.04
CA ARG A 96 -1.50 -15.21 -17.09
C ARG A 96 -0.33 -14.68 -17.90
N ASP A 97 0.74 -14.27 -17.24
CA ASP A 97 1.79 -13.47 -17.85
C ASP A 97 3.13 -14.20 -17.99
N LYS A 98 3.18 -15.52 -17.72
CA LYS A 98 4.42 -16.30 -17.65
C LYS A 98 5.38 -16.07 -18.81
N LYS A 99 4.86 -15.91 -20.03
CA LYS A 99 5.70 -15.70 -21.22
C LYS A 99 5.51 -14.31 -21.83
N ARG A 100 4.48 -13.59 -21.40
CA ARG A 100 4.08 -12.31 -22.00
C ARG A 100 5.17 -11.26 -21.92
N HIS A 101 5.74 -11.04 -20.75
CA HIS A 101 6.75 -10.01 -20.56
C HIS A 101 8.12 -10.44 -21.11
N LYS A 102 8.45 -11.72 -20.98
CA LYS A 102 9.69 -12.27 -21.56
C LYS A 102 9.72 -12.13 -23.08
N SER A 103 8.56 -12.21 -23.73
CA SER A 103 8.43 -12.09 -25.18
C SER A 103 8.20 -10.64 -25.62
N ASN A 104 8.04 -9.71 -24.69
CA ASN A 104 7.76 -8.33 -25.02
C ASN A 104 9.05 -7.58 -25.36
N ILE A 105 9.23 -7.26 -26.62
CA ILE A 105 10.41 -6.57 -27.12
C ILE A 105 10.57 -5.17 -26.49
N LYS A 106 9.49 -4.53 -26.07
CA LYS A 106 9.53 -3.21 -25.42
C LYS A 106 10.24 -3.22 -24.06
N LEU A 107 10.36 -4.39 -23.42
CA LEU A 107 11.01 -4.53 -22.13
C LEU A 107 12.50 -4.89 -22.26
N LYS A 108 13.01 -5.06 -23.47
CA LYS A 108 14.39 -5.39 -23.75
C LYS A 108 15.11 -4.21 -24.35
#